data_755a6ec804d40928127b748f915b8407
#
_entry.id   755a6ec804d40928127b748f915b8407
#
_cell.length_a   1.000
_cell.length_b   1.000
_cell.length_c   1.000
_cell.angle_alpha   90.00
_cell.angle_beta   90.00
_cell.angle_gamma   90.00
#
_symmetry.space_group_name_H-M   'P 1'
#
loop_
_entity.id
_entity.type
_entity.pdbx_description
1 polymer ?
#
loop_
_entity_poly.entity_id
_entity_poly.type
_entity_poly.pdbx_seq_one_letter_code
_entity_poly.pdbx_strand_id
1 'polypeptide(L)'
;MKYLFVLNDPPYGTERSYNGLRLATSLTKSESDTVTVFLIGDAASCAVAGQTTPNGYYNLERMLKSLLTKGGRVGVCGTCMDARAIKPESLIQGAKRSSMDELAGWTREADKVLVF
;
A
#
# COMPACT_ATOMS: atom_id res chain seq x y z
N MET A 1 6.57 -17.06 -3.83
CA MET A 1 5.16 -16.76 -4.17
C MET A 1 4.96 -15.27 -4.41
N LYS A 2 3.98 -14.94 -5.23
CA LYS A 2 3.58 -13.55 -5.50
C LYS A 2 2.32 -13.23 -4.70
N TYR A 3 2.43 -12.27 -3.79
CA TYR A 3 1.32 -11.82 -2.96
C TYR A 3 0.84 -10.46 -3.42
N LEU A 4 -0.47 -10.30 -3.55
CA LEU A 4 -1.12 -9.01 -3.80
C LEU A 4 -2.00 -8.67 -2.60
N PHE A 5 -1.74 -7.54 -1.98
CA PHE A 5 -2.57 -6.97 -0.93
C PHE A 5 -3.41 -5.84 -1.50
N VAL A 6 -4.71 -5.88 -1.25
CA VAL A 6 -5.63 -4.78 -1.58
C VAL A 6 -6.11 -4.18 -0.27
N LEU A 7 -5.75 -2.94 -0.01
CA LEU A 7 -6.12 -2.23 1.22
C LEU A 7 -7.19 -1.20 0.91
N ASN A 8 -8.23 -1.15 1.73
CA ASN A 8 -9.40 -0.29 1.54
C ASN A 8 -9.50 0.86 2.53
N ASP A 9 -8.94 0.71 3.73
CA ASP A 9 -9.16 1.65 4.82
C ASP A 9 -8.10 2.76 4.86
N PRO A 10 -8.48 3.93 5.43
CA PRO A 10 -7.52 5.02 5.63
C PRO A 10 -6.40 4.60 6.58
N PRO A 11 -5.32 5.39 6.68
CA PRO A 11 -4.17 5.01 7.49
C PRO A 11 -4.47 4.98 8.99
N TYR A 12 -5.43 5.77 9.45
CA TYR A 12 -5.75 5.92 10.87
C TYR A 12 -7.26 5.92 11.08
N GLY A 13 -7.69 5.55 12.29
CA GLY A 13 -9.11 5.42 12.64
C GLY A 13 -9.63 3.99 12.53
N THR A 14 -8.91 3.12 11.89
CA THR A 14 -9.13 1.67 11.80
C THR A 14 -7.77 1.00 11.76
N GLU A 15 -7.71 -0.30 12.02
CA GLU A 15 -6.44 -1.03 12.04
C GLU A 15 -6.29 -1.98 10.85
N ARG A 16 -7.25 -2.03 9.92
CA ARG A 16 -7.19 -3.01 8.82
C ARG A 16 -5.99 -2.77 7.89
N SER A 17 -5.77 -1.55 7.43
CA SER A 17 -4.61 -1.24 6.59
C SER A 17 -3.30 -1.44 7.34
N TYR A 18 -3.26 -1.03 8.61
CA TYR A 18 -2.12 -1.28 9.48
C TYR A 18 -1.80 -2.78 9.57
N ASN A 19 -2.78 -3.61 9.84
CA ASN A 19 -2.58 -5.06 9.95
C ASN A 19 -2.23 -5.70 8.61
N GLY A 20 -2.82 -5.22 7.52
CA GLY A 20 -2.45 -5.66 6.18
C GLY A 20 -0.97 -5.39 5.89
N LEU A 21 -0.47 -4.21 6.23
CA LEU A 21 0.94 -3.87 6.04
C LEU A 21 1.86 -4.64 6.98
N ARG A 22 1.41 -4.98 8.19
CA ARG A 22 2.20 -5.85 9.08
C ARG A 22 2.42 -7.21 8.44
N LEU A 23 1.37 -7.81 7.89
CA LEU A 23 1.49 -9.10 7.22
C LEU A 23 2.35 -8.98 5.96
N ALA A 24 2.11 -7.95 5.14
CA ALA A 24 2.90 -7.70 3.93
C ALA A 24 4.38 -7.57 4.25
N THR A 25 4.73 -6.79 5.27
CA THR A 25 6.12 -6.61 5.71
C THR A 25 6.73 -7.92 6.20
N SER A 26 5.95 -8.72 6.90
CA SER A 26 6.43 -10.03 7.39
C SER A 26 6.77 -10.98 6.24
N LEU A 27 5.98 -10.92 5.16
CA LEU A 27 6.22 -11.75 3.98
C LEU A 27 7.50 -11.33 3.22
N THR A 28 7.89 -10.06 3.29
CA THR A 28 9.14 -9.60 2.64
C THR A 28 10.41 -10.15 3.29
N LYS A 29 10.31 -10.84 4.42
CA LYS A 29 11.48 -11.48 5.05
C LYS A 29 11.99 -12.68 4.25
N SER A 30 11.15 -13.27 3.41
CA SER A 30 11.53 -14.35 2.51
C SER A 30 11.93 -13.75 1.16
N GLU A 31 13.15 -14.00 0.71
CA GLU A 31 13.64 -13.51 -0.58
C GLU A 31 12.92 -14.13 -1.78
N SER A 32 12.31 -15.30 -1.59
CA SER A 32 11.57 -15.98 -2.65
C SER A 32 10.15 -15.41 -2.86
N ASP A 33 9.69 -14.56 -1.94
CA ASP A 33 8.36 -13.97 -2.00
C ASP A 33 8.40 -12.54 -2.53
N THR A 34 7.45 -12.20 -3.39
CA THR A 34 7.25 -10.83 -3.87
C THR A 34 5.93 -10.30 -3.33
N VAL A 35 5.94 -9.05 -2.90
CA VAL A 35 4.77 -8.41 -2.30
C VAL A 35 4.40 -7.15 -3.07
N THR A 36 3.16 -7.08 -3.49
CA THR A 36 2.58 -5.88 -4.11
C THR A 36 1.41 -5.42 -3.24
N VAL A 37 1.33 -4.12 -3.01
CA VAL A 37 0.23 -3.50 -2.28
C VAL A 37 -0.49 -2.53 -3.22
N PHE A 38 -1.81 -2.67 -3.32
CA PHE A 38 -2.66 -1.75 -4.05
C PHE A 38 -3.57 -1.03 -3.05
N LEU A 39 -3.52 0.31 -3.08
CA LEU A 39 -4.27 1.16 -2.17
C LEU A 39 -5.49 1.70 -2.92
N ILE A 40 -6.68 1.27 -2.51
CA ILE A 40 -7.95 1.64 -3.16
C ILE A 40 -8.83 2.40 -2.16
N GLY A 41 -9.72 3.25 -2.66
CA GLY A 41 -10.63 4.01 -1.83
C GLY A 41 -9.87 4.91 -0.85
N ASP A 42 -10.28 4.91 0.40
CA ASP A 42 -9.64 5.71 1.45
C ASP A 42 -8.19 5.28 1.73
N ALA A 43 -7.81 4.06 1.36
CA ALA A 43 -6.43 3.62 1.54
C ALA A 43 -5.44 4.40 0.65
N ALA A 44 -5.89 5.12 -0.38
CA ALA A 44 -5.03 6.01 -1.15
C ALA A 44 -4.29 6.99 -0.24
N SER A 45 -4.91 7.42 0.86
CA SER A 45 -4.30 8.33 1.83
C SER A 45 -3.12 7.71 2.59
N CYS A 46 -3.00 6.39 2.62
CA CYS A 46 -1.88 5.72 3.28
C CYS A 46 -0.52 6.08 2.68
N ALA A 47 -0.50 6.42 1.38
CA ALA A 47 0.73 6.73 0.66
C ALA A 47 1.06 8.23 0.63
N VAL A 48 0.27 9.08 1.27
CA VAL A 48 0.55 10.52 1.31
C VAL A 48 1.71 10.79 2.24
N ALA A 49 2.72 11.54 1.75
CA ALA A 49 3.89 11.90 2.54
C ALA A 49 3.55 12.94 3.61
N GLY A 50 4.35 12.97 4.67
CA GLY A 50 4.22 13.97 5.73
C GLY A 50 3.33 13.55 6.89
N GLN A 51 3.07 12.25 7.05
CA GLN A 51 2.30 11.74 8.18
C GLN A 51 3.08 11.91 9.48
N THR A 52 2.43 12.51 10.47
CA THR A 52 3.02 12.75 11.79
C THR A 52 2.22 12.01 12.85
N THR A 53 2.89 11.12 13.58
CA THR A 53 2.27 10.34 14.65
C THR A 53 3.09 10.48 15.92
N PRO A 54 2.47 10.32 17.10
CA PRO A 54 3.20 10.34 18.37
C PRO A 54 4.28 9.26 18.43
N ASN A 55 5.32 9.49 19.21
CA ASN A 55 6.38 8.51 19.43
C ASN A 55 5.78 7.20 19.98
N GLY A 56 6.23 6.08 19.40
CA GLY A 56 5.74 4.75 19.77
C GLY A 56 4.43 4.36 19.12
N TYR A 57 3.78 5.26 18.37
CA TYR A 57 2.59 4.95 17.62
C TYR A 57 2.95 4.46 16.20
N TYR A 58 2.08 3.64 15.58
CA TYR A 58 2.35 3.19 14.22
C TYR A 58 2.19 4.33 13.21
N ASN A 59 2.92 4.24 12.11
CA ASN A 59 2.95 5.25 11.05
C ASN A 59 2.93 4.54 9.69
N LEU A 60 1.85 4.71 8.95
CA LEU A 60 1.62 3.99 7.69
C LEU A 60 2.61 4.42 6.61
N GLU A 61 3.02 5.67 6.59
CA GLU A 61 4.05 6.16 5.67
C GLU A 61 5.35 5.40 5.85
N ARG A 62 5.81 5.26 7.09
CA ARG A 62 7.05 4.53 7.41
C ARG A 62 6.95 3.06 7.03
N MET A 63 5.79 2.47 7.26
CA MET A 63 5.56 1.06 6.94
C MET A 63 5.61 0.81 5.42
N LEU A 64 4.99 1.69 4.62
CA LEU A 64 5.05 1.61 3.17
C LEU A 64 6.46 1.85 2.64
N LYS A 65 7.18 2.83 3.20
CA LYS A 65 8.58 3.09 2.83
C LYS A 65 9.47 1.87 3.12
N SER A 66 9.26 1.22 4.26
CA SER A 66 9.98 -0.01 4.61
C SER A 66 9.69 -1.12 3.60
N LEU A 67 8.43 -1.29 3.22
CA LEU A 67 8.04 -2.28 2.21
C LEU A 67 8.74 -2.01 0.87
N LEU A 68 8.73 -0.75 0.42
CA LEU A 68 9.39 -0.35 -0.82
C LEU A 68 10.90 -0.60 -0.77
N THR A 69 11.54 -0.28 0.34
CA THR A 69 12.97 -0.52 0.53
C THR A 69 13.32 -2.01 0.43
N LYS A 70 12.41 -2.88 0.82
CA LYS A 70 12.59 -4.34 0.75
C LYS A 70 12.17 -4.93 -0.60
N GLY A 71 11.96 -4.10 -1.60
CA GLY A 71 11.62 -4.53 -2.96
C GLY A 71 10.13 -4.73 -3.21
N GLY A 72 9.28 -4.37 -2.26
CA GLY A 72 7.84 -4.37 -2.47
C GLY A 72 7.39 -3.32 -3.47
N ARG A 73 6.21 -3.49 -4.03
CA ARG A 73 5.62 -2.58 -5.01
C ARG A 73 4.35 -1.99 -4.44
N VAL A 74 4.15 -0.68 -4.62
CA VAL A 74 2.97 0.03 -4.11
C VAL A 74 2.33 0.81 -5.26
N GLY A 75 1.06 0.48 -5.55
CA GLY A 75 0.22 1.22 -6.48
C GLY A 75 -0.93 1.89 -5.75
N VAL A 76 -1.30 3.09 -6.20
CA VAL A 76 -2.37 3.89 -5.61
C VAL A 76 -3.44 4.13 -6.67
N CYS A 77 -4.68 3.78 -6.37
CA CYS A 77 -5.80 3.96 -7.29
C CYS A 77 -5.91 5.43 -7.73
N GLY A 78 -5.77 5.67 -9.03
CA GLY A 78 -5.74 7.03 -9.57
C GLY A 78 -7.06 7.77 -9.41
N THR A 79 -8.20 7.13 -9.69
CA THR A 79 -9.52 7.77 -9.51
C THR A 79 -9.82 8.01 -8.04
N CYS A 80 -9.32 7.16 -7.16
CA CYS A 80 -9.44 7.35 -5.71
C CYS A 80 -8.61 8.56 -5.25
N MET A 81 -7.44 8.77 -5.85
CA MET A 81 -6.63 9.96 -5.62
C MET A 81 -7.36 11.23 -6.07
N ASP A 82 -7.91 11.19 -7.29
CA ASP A 82 -8.62 12.34 -7.86
C ASP A 82 -9.81 12.76 -6.97
N ALA A 83 -10.59 11.79 -6.50
CA ALA A 83 -11.74 12.04 -5.64
C ALA A 83 -11.35 12.67 -4.29
N ARG A 84 -10.10 12.57 -3.88
CA ARG A 84 -9.58 13.04 -2.58
C ARG A 84 -8.56 14.17 -2.72
N ALA A 85 -8.44 14.73 -3.92
CA ALA A 85 -7.48 15.81 -4.23
C ALA A 85 -6.03 15.43 -3.87
N ILE A 86 -5.68 14.15 -3.98
CA ILE A 86 -4.32 13.67 -3.78
C ILE A 86 -3.58 13.76 -5.11
N LYS A 87 -2.46 14.51 -5.13
CA LYS A 87 -1.63 14.68 -6.31
C LYS A 87 -0.49 13.66 -6.32
N PRO A 88 0.02 13.24 -7.51
CA PRO A 88 1.16 12.33 -7.58
C PRO A 88 2.37 12.80 -6.79
N GLU A 89 2.65 14.12 -6.80
CA GLU A 89 3.77 14.71 -6.05
C GLU A 89 3.57 14.68 -4.52
N SER A 90 2.37 14.40 -4.06
CA SER A 90 2.07 14.23 -2.61
C SER A 90 2.39 12.83 -2.11
N LEU A 91 2.61 11.89 -3.01
CA LEU A 91 2.88 10.50 -2.64
C LEU A 91 4.32 10.32 -2.17
N ILE A 92 4.54 9.37 -1.29
CA ILE A 92 5.89 8.93 -0.92
C ILE A 92 6.64 8.44 -2.16
N GLN A 93 7.95 8.61 -2.17
CA GLN A 93 8.78 8.16 -3.28
C GLN A 93 8.66 6.65 -3.45
N GLY A 94 8.40 6.21 -4.67
CA GLY A 94 8.25 4.79 -5.00
C GLY A 94 6.79 4.30 -5.05
N ALA A 95 5.86 4.99 -4.39
CA ALA A 95 4.43 4.75 -4.58
C ALA A 95 3.97 5.47 -5.85
N LYS A 96 3.19 4.79 -6.69
CA LYS A 96 2.83 5.31 -8.00
C LYS A 96 1.32 5.29 -8.20
N ARG A 97 0.82 6.33 -8.87
CA ARG A 97 -0.55 6.33 -9.38
C ARG A 97 -0.75 5.10 -10.28
N SER A 98 -1.83 4.40 -10.08
CA SER A 98 -2.15 3.16 -10.78
C SER A 98 -3.60 3.19 -11.30
N SER A 99 -4.05 2.07 -11.83
CA SER A 99 -5.35 1.93 -12.46
C SER A 99 -5.98 0.58 -12.16
N MET A 100 -7.29 0.48 -12.45
CA MET A 100 -7.99 -0.80 -12.33
C MET A 100 -7.41 -1.85 -13.31
N ASP A 101 -7.00 -1.43 -14.52
CA ASP A 101 -6.38 -2.34 -15.48
C ASP A 101 -5.06 -2.92 -14.94
N GLU A 102 -4.25 -2.09 -14.29
CA GLU A 102 -3.02 -2.56 -13.65
C GLU A 102 -3.32 -3.50 -12.49
N LEU A 103 -4.30 -3.17 -11.65
CA LEU A 103 -4.74 -4.06 -10.57
C LEU A 103 -5.22 -5.41 -11.11
N ALA A 104 -5.99 -5.40 -12.21
CA ALA A 104 -6.45 -6.63 -12.85
C ALA A 104 -5.26 -7.48 -13.32
N GLY A 105 -4.24 -6.85 -13.91
CA GLY A 105 -3.02 -7.54 -14.33
C GLY A 105 -2.30 -8.18 -13.13
N TRP A 106 -2.11 -7.41 -12.07
CA TRP A 106 -1.47 -7.91 -10.84
C TRP A 106 -2.27 -9.05 -10.20
N THR A 107 -3.61 -8.96 -10.26
CA THR A 107 -4.49 -10.01 -9.73
C THR A 107 -4.30 -11.32 -10.50
N ARG A 108 -4.17 -11.25 -11.82
CA ARG A 108 -3.93 -12.45 -12.64
C ARG A 108 -2.57 -13.08 -12.39
N GLU A 109 -1.55 -12.26 -12.09
CA GLU A 109 -0.20 -12.73 -11.83
C GLU A 109 -0.01 -13.28 -10.41
N ALA A 110 -0.82 -12.82 -9.46
CA ALA A 110 -0.63 -13.18 -8.06
C ALA A 110 -0.98 -14.63 -7.77
N ASP A 111 -0.19 -15.25 -6.93
CA ASP A 111 -0.51 -16.58 -6.36
C ASP A 111 -1.57 -16.46 -5.28
N LYS A 112 -1.52 -15.39 -4.48
CA LYS A 112 -2.50 -15.10 -3.44
C LYS A 112 -2.87 -13.63 -3.46
N VAL A 113 -4.17 -13.37 -3.30
CA VAL A 113 -4.72 -12.01 -3.15
C VAL A 113 -5.35 -11.91 -1.77
N LEU A 114 -4.90 -10.94 -0.99
CA LEU A 114 -5.41 -10.69 0.37
C LEU A 114 -6.01 -9.29 0.40
N VAL A 115 -7.26 -9.22 0.85
CA VAL A 115 -8.01 -7.96 0.93
C VAL A 115 -8.23 -7.59 2.39
N PHE A 116 -7.82 -6.39 2.74
CA PHE A 116 -8.01 -5.83 4.07
C PHE A 116 -8.86 -4.57 4.02
#